data_5cb4011a0e4303298b0362090eb7eacd
#
_entry.id   5cb4011a0e4303298b0362090eb7eacd
#
_cell.length_a   1.000
_cell.length_b   1.000
_cell.length_c   1.000
_cell.angle_alpha   90.00
_cell.angle_beta   90.00
_cell.angle_gamma   90.00
#
_symmetry.space_group_name_H-M   'P 1'
#
loop_
_entity.id
_entity.type
_entity.pdbx_description
1 polymer ?
#
loop_
_entity_poly.entity_id
_entity_poly.type
_entity_poly.pdbx_seq_one_letter_code
_entity_poly.pdbx_strand_id
1 'polypeptide(L)'
;MRYLITGGGTGGHIYPALSIANEIKNRHEDAEILYVGTEQGLEAKLVPREGFQFKTIRVKGMPRKINKESFIAMKELFLGLRDSKKIIEEFKPDVVIGTGGYVCGPVVYKAAKKKIPTLIHEQNAFPGMTNKILSRYVNRVMITFQESEKYFKYPEKIVLTGNPIRRDIIEIDIKKAYEDLNISPNVPLIISFGG
;
A
#
# COMPACT_ATOMS: atom_id res chain seq x y z
N MET A 1 10.55 -15.18 7.79
CA MET A 1 10.53 -13.72 8.05
C MET A 1 9.11 -13.21 7.97
N ARG A 2 8.67 -12.29 8.87
CA ARG A 2 7.29 -11.82 8.97
C ARG A 2 7.15 -10.40 8.44
N TYR A 3 6.31 -10.22 7.44
CA TYR A 3 6.04 -8.95 6.78
C TYR A 3 4.61 -8.51 7.07
N LEU A 4 4.43 -7.29 7.57
CA LEU A 4 3.13 -6.67 7.70
C LEU A 4 2.99 -5.62 6.61
N ILE A 5 2.00 -5.79 5.74
CA ILE A 5 1.75 -4.89 4.62
C ILE A 5 0.43 -4.15 4.85
N THR A 6 0.37 -2.89 4.48
CA THR A 6 -0.83 -2.07 4.63
C THR A 6 -0.97 -1.07 3.50
N GLY A 7 -2.17 -0.96 2.98
CA GLY A 7 -2.55 -0.03 1.91
C GLY A 7 -4.03 -0.17 1.63
N GLY A 8 -4.70 0.91 1.30
CA GLY A 8 -6.13 0.78 1.09
C GLY A 8 -6.83 2.06 0.64
N GLY A 9 -8.14 1.96 0.55
CA GLY A 9 -9.02 3.02 0.09
C GLY A 9 -9.21 3.04 -1.43
N THR A 10 -8.17 2.79 -2.22
CA THR A 10 -8.24 2.75 -3.70
C THR A 10 -7.34 1.67 -4.27
N GLY A 11 -7.64 1.21 -5.49
CA GLY A 11 -6.80 0.25 -6.22
C GLY A 11 -5.35 0.73 -6.39
N GLY A 12 -5.13 2.04 -6.53
CA GLY A 12 -3.80 2.64 -6.65
C GLY A 12 -2.88 2.40 -5.45
N HIS A 13 -3.42 2.12 -4.26
CA HIS A 13 -2.65 1.72 -3.08
C HIS A 13 -2.63 0.20 -2.88
N ILE A 14 -3.70 -0.48 -3.25
CA ILE A 14 -3.86 -1.92 -2.97
C ILE A 14 -3.02 -2.75 -3.93
N TYR A 15 -3.06 -2.46 -5.23
CA TYR A 15 -2.31 -3.25 -6.22
C TYR A 15 -0.78 -3.18 -6.04
N PRO A 16 -0.16 -2.02 -5.77
CA PRO A 16 1.26 -1.98 -5.41
C PRO A 16 1.59 -2.79 -4.15
N ALA A 17 0.72 -2.77 -3.14
CA ALA A 17 0.89 -3.57 -1.93
C ALA A 17 0.84 -5.08 -2.23
N LEU A 18 -0.12 -5.52 -3.03
CA LEU A 18 -0.23 -6.92 -3.47
C LEU A 18 0.94 -7.33 -4.35
N SER A 19 1.40 -6.46 -5.25
CA SER A 19 2.59 -6.73 -6.07
C SER A 19 3.84 -6.94 -5.21
N ILE A 20 4.03 -6.10 -4.18
CA ILE A 20 5.12 -6.27 -3.21
C ILE A 20 4.96 -7.57 -2.42
N ALA A 21 3.74 -7.90 -1.96
CA ALA A 21 3.46 -9.11 -1.21
C ALA A 21 3.78 -10.37 -2.04
N ASN A 22 3.30 -10.41 -3.28
CA ASN A 22 3.55 -11.51 -4.20
C ASN A 22 5.04 -11.66 -4.50
N GLU A 23 5.77 -10.57 -4.74
CA GLU A 23 7.20 -10.62 -5.01
C GLU A 23 8.00 -11.11 -3.78
N ILE A 24 7.63 -10.69 -2.57
CA ILE A 24 8.22 -11.20 -1.33
C ILE A 24 7.99 -12.71 -1.24
N LYS A 25 6.77 -13.17 -1.50
CA LYS A 25 6.42 -14.59 -1.42
C LYS A 25 7.15 -15.44 -2.47
N ASN A 26 7.31 -14.90 -3.68
CA ASN A 26 8.05 -15.56 -4.76
C ASN A 26 9.55 -15.72 -4.46
N ARG A 27 10.14 -14.73 -3.79
CA ARG A 27 11.58 -14.78 -3.42
C ARG A 27 11.84 -15.54 -2.13
N HIS A 28 10.86 -15.59 -1.25
CA HIS A 28 10.96 -16.19 0.10
C HIS A 28 9.69 -16.99 0.39
N GLU A 29 9.68 -18.25 0.00
CA GLU A 29 8.51 -19.13 0.17
C GLU A 29 8.07 -19.29 1.62
N ASP A 30 9.01 -19.21 2.56
CA ASP A 30 8.79 -19.25 4.02
C ASP A 30 8.32 -17.91 4.61
N ALA A 31 8.19 -16.86 3.80
CA ALA A 31 7.73 -15.57 4.29
C ALA A 31 6.28 -15.64 4.79
N GLU A 32 6.06 -15.17 6.01
CA GLU A 32 4.74 -14.96 6.56
C GLU A 32 4.29 -13.53 6.27
N ILE A 33 3.17 -13.38 5.56
CA ILE A 33 2.65 -12.08 5.16
C ILE A 33 1.29 -11.87 5.80
N LEU A 34 1.16 -10.77 6.56
CA LEU A 34 -0.11 -10.28 7.07
C LEU A 34 -0.43 -8.94 6.43
N TYR A 35 -1.59 -8.85 5.80
CA TYR A 35 -2.10 -7.60 5.28
C TYR A 35 -3.07 -6.95 6.26
N VAL A 36 -2.93 -5.64 6.48
CA VAL A 36 -3.82 -4.86 7.35
C VAL A 36 -4.53 -3.79 6.52
N GLY A 37 -5.84 -3.82 6.54
CA GLY A 37 -6.72 -2.90 5.83
C GLY A 37 -7.91 -2.44 6.66
N THR A 38 -8.97 -2.01 5.99
CA THR A 38 -10.26 -1.69 6.60
C THR A 38 -11.31 -2.73 6.24
N GLU A 39 -12.32 -2.90 7.07
CA GLU A 39 -13.39 -3.90 6.86
C GLU A 39 -14.21 -3.63 5.59
N GLN A 40 -14.48 -2.36 5.30
CA GLN A 40 -15.33 -1.93 4.18
C GLN A 40 -14.54 -1.50 2.94
N GLY A 41 -13.21 -1.54 2.99
CA GLY A 41 -12.36 -1.17 1.87
C GLY A 41 -12.32 -2.24 0.77
N LEU A 42 -11.92 -1.84 -0.42
CA LEU A 42 -11.73 -2.74 -1.55
C LEU A 42 -10.69 -3.83 -1.22
N GLU A 43 -9.72 -3.51 -0.38
CA GLU A 43 -8.69 -4.43 0.13
C GLU A 43 -9.27 -5.64 0.87
N ALA A 44 -10.41 -5.48 1.56
CA ALA A 44 -11.07 -6.59 2.26
C ALA A 44 -11.55 -7.71 1.33
N LYS A 45 -11.78 -7.38 0.05
CA LYS A 45 -12.16 -8.36 -0.98
C LYS A 45 -10.96 -8.86 -1.78
N LEU A 46 -10.03 -7.97 -2.14
CA LEU A 46 -8.91 -8.30 -3.01
C LEU A 46 -7.84 -9.12 -2.31
N VAL A 47 -7.46 -8.74 -1.09
CA VAL A 47 -6.35 -9.38 -0.37
C VAL A 47 -6.58 -10.86 -0.07
N PRO A 48 -7.77 -11.28 0.46
CA PRO A 48 -8.06 -12.70 0.66
C PRO A 48 -8.12 -13.51 -0.63
N ARG A 49 -8.53 -12.89 -1.76
CA ARG A 49 -8.55 -13.57 -3.08
C ARG A 49 -7.15 -13.90 -3.58
N GLU A 50 -6.14 -13.10 -3.20
CA GLU A 50 -4.73 -13.36 -3.49
C GLU A 50 -4.09 -14.35 -2.48
N GLY A 51 -4.87 -14.91 -1.54
CA GLY A 51 -4.42 -15.91 -0.58
C GLY A 51 -3.66 -15.37 0.63
N PHE A 52 -3.62 -14.06 0.85
CA PHE A 52 -2.95 -13.47 2.01
C PHE A 52 -3.83 -13.38 3.24
N GLN A 53 -3.22 -13.56 4.41
CA GLN A 53 -3.89 -13.32 5.69
C GLN A 53 -4.27 -11.85 5.80
N PHE A 54 -5.50 -11.59 6.27
CA PHE A 54 -6.05 -10.25 6.36
C PHE A 54 -6.59 -9.94 7.76
N LYS A 55 -6.20 -8.80 8.31
CA LYS A 55 -6.77 -8.22 9.53
C LYS A 55 -7.24 -6.81 9.28
N THR A 56 -8.20 -6.35 10.05
CA THR A 56 -8.78 -5.01 9.90
C THR A 56 -8.49 -4.13 11.09
N ILE A 57 -8.42 -2.82 10.84
CA ILE A 57 -8.42 -1.77 11.85
C ILE A 57 -9.54 -0.78 11.59
N ARG A 58 -9.98 -0.12 12.65
CA ARG A 58 -10.94 0.99 12.56
C ARG A 58 -10.22 2.26 12.18
N VAL A 59 -10.54 2.84 11.05
CA VAL A 59 -10.03 4.14 10.63
C VAL A 59 -10.91 4.72 9.52
N LYS A 60 -11.07 6.03 9.52
CA LYS A 60 -11.75 6.78 8.46
C LYS A 60 -10.82 7.86 7.91
N GLY A 61 -11.00 8.17 6.63
CA GLY A 61 -10.34 9.32 6.01
C GLY A 61 -10.74 10.62 6.71
N MET A 62 -9.78 11.51 6.96
CA MET A 62 -10.05 12.82 7.52
C MET A 62 -10.76 13.69 6.48
N PRO A 63 -11.94 14.27 6.77
CA PRO A 63 -12.60 15.19 5.86
C PRO A 63 -11.78 16.46 5.65
N ARG A 64 -11.93 17.08 4.48
CA ARG A 64 -11.17 18.30 4.12
C ARG A 64 -11.63 19.54 4.92
N LYS A 65 -12.87 19.54 5.42
CA LYS A 65 -13.45 20.62 6.23
C LYS A 65 -13.71 20.12 7.64
N ILE A 66 -13.46 20.96 8.64
CA ILE A 66 -13.76 20.62 10.03
C ILE A 66 -15.29 20.61 10.21
N ASN A 67 -15.83 19.45 10.52
CA ASN A 67 -17.25 19.21 10.76
C ASN A 67 -17.43 18.08 11.79
N LYS A 68 -18.66 17.64 12.04
CA LYS A 68 -18.95 16.52 12.96
C LYS A 68 -18.23 15.23 12.55
N GLU A 69 -18.03 15.00 11.25
CA GLU A 69 -17.31 13.82 10.74
C GLU A 69 -15.84 13.84 11.12
N SER A 70 -15.23 15.04 11.31
CA SER A 70 -13.85 15.17 11.78
C SER A 70 -13.65 14.60 13.18
N PHE A 71 -14.63 14.77 14.07
CA PHE A 71 -14.58 14.19 15.43
C PHE A 71 -14.71 12.64 15.37
N ILE A 72 -15.57 12.14 14.48
CA ILE A 72 -15.71 10.70 14.26
C ILE A 72 -14.40 10.15 13.70
N ALA A 73 -13.82 10.77 12.66
CA ALA A 73 -12.55 10.36 12.08
C ALA A 73 -11.40 10.38 13.10
N MET A 74 -11.37 11.37 13.99
CA MET A 74 -10.40 11.44 15.08
C MET A 74 -10.56 10.28 16.07
N LYS A 75 -11.79 9.99 16.49
CA LYS A 75 -12.10 8.83 17.34
C LYS A 75 -11.65 7.53 16.68
N GLU A 76 -12.02 7.33 15.40
CA GLU A 76 -11.63 6.15 14.63
C GLU A 76 -10.12 6.04 14.48
N LEU A 77 -9.40 7.15 14.30
CA LEU A 77 -7.95 7.18 14.27
C LEU A 77 -7.32 6.66 15.59
N PHE A 78 -7.85 7.10 16.75
CA PHE A 78 -7.40 6.60 18.07
C PHE A 78 -7.65 5.10 18.22
N LEU A 79 -8.83 4.63 17.81
CA LEU A 79 -9.17 3.22 17.82
C LEU A 79 -8.25 2.42 16.88
N GLY A 80 -8.00 2.92 15.67
CA GLY A 80 -7.07 2.32 14.71
C GLY A 80 -5.64 2.25 15.21
N LEU A 81 -5.17 3.25 15.95
CA LEU A 81 -3.86 3.22 16.60
C LEU A 81 -3.78 2.11 17.68
N ARG A 82 -4.88 1.87 18.41
CA ARG A 82 -4.98 0.78 19.39
C ARG A 82 -5.04 -0.58 18.72
N ASP A 83 -5.87 -0.72 17.69
CA ASP A 83 -5.99 -1.93 16.89
C ASP A 83 -4.65 -2.30 16.24
N SER A 84 -3.97 -1.32 15.64
CA SER A 84 -2.64 -1.49 15.03
C SER A 84 -1.60 -1.96 16.06
N LYS A 85 -1.61 -1.37 17.28
CA LYS A 85 -0.72 -1.81 18.35
C LYS A 85 -0.93 -3.29 18.67
N LYS A 86 -2.20 -3.72 18.84
CA LYS A 86 -2.56 -5.11 19.16
C LYS A 86 -2.09 -6.06 18.05
N ILE A 87 -2.38 -5.76 16.79
CA ILE A 87 -1.98 -6.57 15.63
C ILE A 87 -0.46 -6.71 15.55
N ILE A 88 0.29 -5.62 15.73
CA ILE A 88 1.76 -5.63 15.71
C ILE A 88 2.32 -6.48 16.87
N GLU A 89 1.74 -6.41 18.06
CA GLU A 89 2.17 -7.18 19.23
C GLU A 89 1.89 -8.69 19.07
N GLU A 90 0.78 -9.05 18.45
CA GLU A 90 0.41 -10.44 18.15
C GLU A 90 1.26 -11.02 17.01
N PHE A 91 1.33 -10.32 15.89
CA PHE A 91 2.02 -10.81 14.69
C PHE A 91 3.54 -10.70 14.78
N LYS A 92 4.07 -9.70 15.53
CA LYS A 92 5.51 -9.41 15.70
C LYS A 92 6.24 -9.32 14.37
N PRO A 93 5.88 -8.39 13.47
CA PRO A 93 6.50 -8.28 12.16
C PRO A 93 7.97 -7.89 12.27
N ASP A 94 8.80 -8.44 11.37
CA ASP A 94 10.20 -8.04 11.20
C ASP A 94 10.31 -6.76 10.37
N VAL A 95 9.37 -6.55 9.45
CA VAL A 95 9.28 -5.35 8.57
C VAL A 95 7.82 -4.96 8.36
N VAL A 96 7.57 -3.64 8.30
CA VAL A 96 6.25 -3.09 7.98
C VAL A 96 6.32 -2.22 6.73
N ILE A 97 5.44 -2.48 5.76
CA ILE A 97 5.39 -1.83 4.45
C ILE A 97 4.04 -1.14 4.28
N GLY A 98 4.07 0.16 4.00
CA GLY A 98 2.87 0.94 3.71
C GLY A 98 2.87 1.45 2.26
N THR A 99 1.75 1.32 1.56
CA THR A 99 1.62 1.81 0.18
C THR A 99 0.71 3.02 0.04
N GLY A 100 0.18 3.52 1.17
CA GLY A 100 -0.66 4.71 1.17
C GLY A 100 -2.11 4.44 1.56
N GLY A 101 -2.92 5.51 1.46
CA GLY A 101 -4.26 5.51 2.02
C GLY A 101 -4.28 5.80 3.52
N TYR A 102 -5.44 6.12 4.04
CA TYR A 102 -5.60 6.51 5.45
C TYR A 102 -5.33 5.35 6.42
N VAL A 103 -5.49 4.10 5.98
CA VAL A 103 -5.22 2.90 6.79
C VAL A 103 -3.73 2.74 7.13
N CYS A 104 -2.82 3.20 6.27
CA CYS A 104 -1.38 3.16 6.52
C CYS A 104 -0.96 4.00 7.73
N GLY A 105 -1.65 5.11 7.97
CA GLY A 105 -1.30 6.06 9.04
C GLY A 105 -1.09 5.38 10.40
N PRO A 106 -2.12 4.76 10.98
CA PRO A 106 -2.02 4.10 12.30
C PRO A 106 -1.01 2.95 12.32
N VAL A 107 -1.00 2.10 11.30
CA VAL A 107 -0.19 0.88 11.25
C VAL A 107 1.29 1.22 11.18
N VAL A 108 1.70 1.97 10.15
CA VAL A 108 3.11 2.34 9.93
C VAL A 108 3.63 3.21 11.07
N TYR A 109 2.82 4.17 11.56
CA TYR A 109 3.22 5.01 12.68
C TYR A 109 3.51 4.19 13.95
N LYS A 110 2.63 3.22 14.30
CA LYS A 110 2.83 2.37 15.47
C LYS A 110 4.05 1.46 15.33
N ALA A 111 4.29 0.92 14.16
CA ALA A 111 5.49 0.11 13.90
C ALA A 111 6.76 0.95 14.03
N ALA A 112 6.81 2.13 13.42
CA ALA A 112 7.95 3.04 13.52
C ALA A 112 8.23 3.47 14.98
N LYS A 113 7.19 3.75 15.78
CA LYS A 113 7.35 4.06 17.20
C LYS A 113 7.87 2.88 18.03
N LYS A 114 7.64 1.65 17.59
CA LYS A 114 8.20 0.44 18.19
C LYS A 114 9.60 0.09 17.64
N LYS A 115 10.18 0.95 16.81
CA LYS A 115 11.49 0.76 16.15
C LYS A 115 11.56 -0.48 15.25
N ILE A 116 10.41 -0.95 14.77
CA ILE A 116 10.35 -1.98 13.75
C ILE A 116 10.76 -1.34 12.42
N PRO A 117 11.60 -1.98 11.59
CA PRO A 117 11.93 -1.51 10.26
C PRO A 117 10.66 -1.20 9.45
N THR A 118 10.56 0.04 8.97
CA THR A 118 9.39 0.53 8.24
C THR A 118 9.78 1.19 6.93
N LEU A 119 8.99 0.95 5.90
CA LEU A 119 9.08 1.67 4.65
C LEU A 119 7.68 2.03 4.13
N ILE A 120 7.63 3.09 3.35
CA ILE A 120 6.44 3.47 2.60
C ILE A 120 6.77 3.57 1.11
N HIS A 121 5.77 3.30 0.28
CA HIS A 121 5.85 3.48 -1.17
C HIS A 121 4.84 4.55 -1.62
N GLU A 122 5.31 5.49 -2.45
CA GLU A 122 4.49 6.54 -3.05
C GLU A 122 4.39 6.33 -4.56
N GLN A 123 3.18 6.16 -5.05
CA GLN A 123 2.89 5.84 -6.44
C GLN A 123 2.77 7.08 -7.32
N ASN A 124 2.51 8.24 -6.73
CA ASN A 124 2.17 9.47 -7.43
C ASN A 124 3.34 10.46 -7.47
N ALA A 125 3.43 11.25 -8.53
CA ALA A 125 4.35 12.38 -8.59
C ALA A 125 4.01 13.46 -7.54
N PHE A 126 2.75 13.53 -7.11
CA PHE A 126 2.29 14.37 -6.01
C PHE A 126 1.88 13.52 -4.82
N PRO A 127 2.71 13.42 -3.77
CA PRO A 127 2.51 12.51 -2.65
C PRO A 127 1.24 12.77 -1.85
N GLY A 128 0.60 11.68 -1.42
CA GLY A 128 -0.53 11.73 -0.51
C GLY A 128 -0.14 12.26 0.88
N MET A 129 -1.09 12.90 1.57
CA MET A 129 -0.87 13.49 2.90
C MET A 129 -0.36 12.46 3.92
N THR A 130 -0.90 11.26 3.92
CA THR A 130 -0.48 10.18 4.81
C THR A 130 1.01 9.86 4.63
N ASN A 131 1.47 9.68 3.38
CA ASN A 131 2.87 9.38 3.09
C ASN A 131 3.79 10.55 3.45
N LYS A 132 3.37 11.81 3.21
CA LYS A 132 4.13 13.00 3.66
C LYS A 132 4.33 13.02 5.18
N ILE A 133 3.30 12.68 5.96
CA ILE A 133 3.40 12.64 7.42
C ILE A 133 4.29 11.46 7.86
N LEU A 134 4.08 10.28 7.30
CA LEU A 134 4.79 9.05 7.68
C LEU A 134 6.27 9.10 7.32
N SER A 135 6.67 9.83 6.27
CA SER A 135 8.08 9.95 5.86
C SER A 135 9.02 10.42 6.97
N ARG A 136 8.49 11.16 7.96
CA ARG A 136 9.25 11.61 9.13
C ARG A 136 9.66 10.46 10.05
N TYR A 137 8.86 9.40 10.09
CA TYR A 137 8.97 8.31 11.07
C TYR A 137 9.59 7.04 10.50
N VAL A 138 9.40 6.79 9.19
CA VAL A 138 9.88 5.57 8.52
C VAL A 138 11.37 5.57 8.25
N ASN A 139 11.93 4.38 8.02
CA ASN A 139 13.33 4.20 7.66
C ASN A 139 13.60 4.52 6.19
N ARG A 140 12.66 4.20 5.27
CA ARG A 140 12.78 4.46 3.83
C ARG A 140 11.47 4.91 3.23
N VAL A 141 11.59 5.73 2.18
CA VAL A 141 10.50 6.21 1.34
C VAL A 141 10.82 5.79 -0.09
N MET A 142 10.09 4.80 -0.60
CA MET A 142 10.19 4.38 -1.99
C MET A 142 9.32 5.29 -2.84
N ILE A 143 9.83 5.80 -3.95
CA ILE A 143 9.09 6.68 -4.84
C ILE A 143 9.05 6.13 -6.27
N THR A 144 7.93 6.37 -6.95
CA THR A 144 7.76 6.02 -8.37
C THR A 144 8.40 7.07 -9.27
N PHE A 145 8.24 8.34 -8.93
CA PHE A 145 8.69 9.48 -9.74
C PHE A 145 9.67 10.35 -8.96
N GLN A 146 10.78 10.71 -9.62
CA GLN A 146 11.80 11.59 -9.04
C GLN A 146 11.22 12.94 -8.59
N GLU A 147 10.22 13.44 -9.31
CA GLU A 147 9.56 14.73 -9.04
C GLU A 147 8.85 14.76 -7.68
N SER A 148 8.54 13.59 -7.11
CA SER A 148 7.92 13.50 -5.79
C SER A 148 8.88 13.80 -4.64
N GLU A 149 10.19 13.67 -4.84
CA GLU A 149 11.23 13.85 -3.83
C GLU A 149 11.13 15.21 -3.13
N LYS A 150 10.94 16.28 -3.87
CA LYS A 150 10.84 17.66 -3.34
C LYS A 150 9.74 17.88 -2.29
N TYR A 151 8.80 16.95 -2.18
CA TYR A 151 7.71 17.03 -1.19
C TYR A 151 8.03 16.32 0.12
N PHE A 152 9.14 15.61 0.18
CA PHE A 152 9.58 14.90 1.39
C PHE A 152 10.72 15.67 2.07
N LYS A 153 10.69 15.71 3.40
CA LYS A 153 11.65 16.51 4.19
C LYS A 153 13.02 15.85 4.33
N TYR A 154 13.12 14.54 4.14
CA TYR A 154 14.29 13.72 4.45
C TYR A 154 14.78 12.99 3.18
N PRO A 155 15.55 13.68 2.30
CA PRO A 155 15.97 13.10 1.03
C PRO A 155 16.86 11.86 1.21
N GLU A 156 17.60 11.77 2.31
CA GLU A 156 18.46 10.62 2.63
C GLU A 156 17.69 9.31 2.86
N LYS A 157 16.38 9.38 3.04
CA LYS A 157 15.49 8.21 3.17
C LYS A 157 14.89 7.76 1.86
N ILE A 158 15.01 8.58 0.81
CA ILE A 158 14.30 8.37 -0.45
C ILE A 158 15.07 7.38 -1.33
N VAL A 159 14.31 6.50 -1.97
CA VAL A 159 14.82 5.54 -2.95
C VAL A 159 13.87 5.54 -4.16
N LEU A 160 14.40 5.85 -5.33
CA LEU A 160 13.64 5.75 -6.58
C LEU A 160 13.56 4.27 -6.99
N THR A 161 12.36 3.71 -6.96
CA THR A 161 12.13 2.27 -7.25
C THR A 161 11.23 2.02 -8.46
N GLY A 162 10.53 3.06 -8.93
CA GLY A 162 9.41 2.86 -9.85
C GLY A 162 8.17 2.33 -9.13
N ASN A 163 7.12 2.07 -9.89
CA ASN A 163 5.86 1.53 -9.36
C ASN A 163 5.87 0.02 -9.36
N PRO A 164 5.58 -0.65 -8.24
CA PRO A 164 5.40 -2.10 -8.21
C PRO A 164 4.21 -2.51 -9.09
N ILE A 165 4.47 -3.35 -10.07
CA ILE A 165 3.45 -3.89 -10.98
C ILE A 165 3.35 -5.41 -10.83
N ARG A 166 2.19 -5.95 -11.16
CA ARG A 166 1.95 -7.38 -11.09
C ARG A 166 2.77 -8.11 -12.14
N ARG A 167 3.30 -9.26 -11.77
CA ARG A 167 4.15 -10.08 -12.64
C ARG A 167 3.40 -10.61 -13.87
N ASP A 168 2.12 -10.95 -13.71
CA ASP A 168 1.25 -11.40 -14.79
C ASP A 168 1.08 -10.37 -15.92
N ILE A 169 1.22 -9.07 -15.62
CA ILE A 169 1.20 -7.99 -16.63
C ILE A 169 2.52 -7.97 -17.43
N ILE A 170 3.64 -8.34 -16.80
CA ILE A 170 4.95 -8.33 -17.45
C ILE A 170 5.16 -9.60 -18.28
N GLU A 171 4.66 -10.73 -17.79
CA GLU A 171 4.86 -12.06 -18.36
C GLU A 171 3.75 -12.47 -19.35
N ILE A 172 2.85 -11.54 -19.70
CA ILE A 172 1.74 -11.85 -20.61
C ILE A 172 2.25 -12.22 -22.02
N ASP A 173 1.71 -13.30 -22.56
CA ASP A 173 1.91 -13.64 -23.97
C ASP A 173 1.08 -12.69 -24.85
N ILE A 174 1.78 -11.74 -25.47
CA ILE A 174 1.17 -10.71 -26.32
C ILE A 174 0.41 -11.34 -27.50
N LYS A 175 0.91 -12.42 -28.11
CA LYS A 175 0.24 -13.06 -29.23
C LYS A 175 -1.09 -13.64 -28.80
N LYS A 176 -1.08 -14.38 -27.69
CA LYS A 176 -2.28 -14.93 -27.10
C LYS A 176 -3.28 -13.85 -26.71
N ALA A 177 -2.81 -12.73 -26.17
CA ALA A 177 -3.68 -11.59 -25.81
C ALA A 177 -4.39 -10.99 -27.04
N TYR A 178 -3.71 -10.88 -28.17
CA TYR A 178 -4.33 -10.45 -29.43
C TYR A 178 -5.38 -11.46 -29.93
N GLU A 179 -5.11 -12.75 -29.81
CA GLU A 179 -6.05 -13.82 -30.18
C GLU A 179 -7.28 -13.81 -29.27
N ASP A 180 -7.08 -13.78 -27.94
CA ASP A 180 -8.17 -13.78 -26.95
C ASP A 180 -9.09 -12.57 -27.07
N LEU A 181 -8.53 -11.41 -27.46
CA LEU A 181 -9.27 -10.17 -27.68
C LEU A 181 -9.84 -10.03 -29.12
N ASN A 182 -9.52 -10.98 -30.00
CA ASN A 182 -9.88 -10.93 -31.43
C ASN A 182 -9.46 -9.62 -32.11
N ILE A 183 -8.23 -9.17 -31.82
CA ILE A 183 -7.66 -7.95 -32.36
C ILE A 183 -6.52 -8.29 -33.31
N SER A 184 -6.50 -7.67 -34.51
CA SER A 184 -5.40 -7.86 -35.45
C SER A 184 -4.12 -7.19 -34.96
N PRO A 185 -2.96 -7.91 -34.93
CA PRO A 185 -1.69 -7.33 -34.49
C PRO A 185 -1.14 -6.26 -35.44
N ASN A 186 -1.69 -6.15 -36.66
CA ASN A 186 -1.27 -5.19 -37.69
C ASN A 186 -2.04 -3.86 -37.63
N VAL A 187 -2.98 -3.72 -36.68
CA VAL A 187 -3.77 -2.49 -36.51
C VAL A 187 -3.27 -1.75 -35.29
N PRO A 188 -2.99 -0.43 -35.40
CA PRO A 188 -2.66 0.36 -34.21
C PRO A 188 -3.78 0.31 -33.17
N LEU A 189 -3.45 -0.13 -31.93
CA LEU A 189 -4.38 -0.24 -30.83
C LEU A 189 -4.10 0.86 -29.81
N ILE A 190 -5.11 1.69 -29.55
CA ILE A 190 -5.08 2.69 -28.48
C ILE A 190 -6.08 2.26 -27.41
N ILE A 191 -5.59 2.01 -26.20
CA ILE A 191 -6.41 1.66 -25.05
C ILE A 191 -6.39 2.84 -24.07
N SER A 192 -7.56 3.31 -23.67
CA SER A 192 -7.71 4.30 -22.58
C SER A 192 -8.61 3.72 -21.51
N PHE A 193 -8.12 3.72 -20.28
CA PHE A 193 -8.91 3.27 -19.13
C PHE A 193 -8.57 4.16 -17.93
N GLY A 194 -9.54 4.29 -17.02
CA GLY A 194 -9.42 5.07 -15.79
C GLY A 194 -10.45 4.59 -14.77
N GLY A 195 -10.25 4.99 -13.51
CA GLY A 195 -11.13 4.67 -12.41
C GLY A 195 -11.45 5.90 -11.57
#